data_6e2dc46fcefb4e90c2cc630379655d09
#
_entry.id   6e2dc46fcefb4e90c2cc630379655d09
#
_cell.length_a   1.000
_cell.length_b   1.000
_cell.length_c   1.000
_cell.angle_alpha   90.00
_cell.angle_beta   90.00
_cell.angle_gamma   90.00
#
_symmetry.space_group_name_H-M   'P 1'
#
loop_
_entity.id
_entity.type
_entity.pdbx_description
1 polymer ?
#
loop_
_entity_poly.entity_id
_entity_poly.type
_entity_poly.pdbx_seq_one_letter_code
_entity_poly.pdbx_strand_id
1 'polypeptide(L)'
;MLSPQQELPLSEYSSLYDIVVPQDNLLRRINDLVDFTFVYQELANKYCKDNGRTAESPIRMFKYLLLKTIYDISDVDVVERSRYDMSFKYFLGMAPEEDVINSSSLCKFRKLRLEDMDLMNLLIQKSVEIAIEKGIIKSRTIIVDATHTEARSNPYSPIEILRLRSKQLRKVLYAMDDNITQTLPSKNKEDDLAHELDYTKDLLKLITSDASLSEVPAVKQRLNMLKETLSDIEDHYTTSKDADARIGHKTEDSSFFGYKTHIAMSDDRIITAATVTSGEKGDGPQLKELVEQSRKNGMEVNTVIGDTAYSGSENLRLAEDEEKGFTLVSKLHPAISHGLRKDEDKFDYNKDAGMFVCPAGHMAIRKARQGKKDGKWNQSMTYFFDIEKCKTCSRREGCYKEGAKSKTYSIPIRNEEQKRQLGFQKSQEFKDIARQRYKIEAKNAELKQVYGYDKALSYGLDGMQMQGAMTIFAANIKRILKLS
;
A
#
# COMPACT_ATOMS: atom_id res chain seq x y z
N MET A 1 -0.55 -6.63 36.52
CA MET A 1 -0.41 -5.34 37.25
C MET A 1 0.78 -4.61 36.65
N LEU A 2 0.66 -3.34 36.34
CA LEU A 2 1.78 -2.53 35.81
C LEU A 2 2.48 -1.85 37.00
N SER A 3 3.82 -1.93 37.07
CA SER A 3 4.58 -1.17 38.06
C SER A 3 4.54 0.32 37.70
N PRO A 4 4.20 1.20 38.63
CA PRO A 4 4.12 2.65 38.39
C PRO A 4 5.50 3.30 38.18
N GLN A 5 6.57 2.61 38.50
CA GLN A 5 7.93 3.12 38.41
C GLN A 5 8.82 2.17 37.59
N GLN A 6 9.58 2.72 36.65
CA GLN A 6 10.66 1.95 36.01
C GLN A 6 11.72 1.67 37.10
N GLU A 7 11.83 0.43 37.52
CA GLU A 7 12.94 0.01 38.37
C GLU A 7 14.22 0.08 37.55
N LEU A 8 15.15 0.92 37.98
CA LEU A 8 16.53 0.87 37.47
C LEU A 8 17.11 -0.46 37.93
N PRO A 9 17.58 -1.32 37.02
CA PRO A 9 18.21 -2.57 37.42
C PRO A 9 19.49 -2.25 38.18
N LEU A 10 19.43 -2.41 39.50
CA LEU A 10 20.63 -2.34 40.35
C LEU A 10 21.38 -3.67 40.24
N SER A 11 22.36 -3.71 39.38
CA SER A 11 23.21 -4.87 39.16
C SER A 11 24.69 -4.50 39.37
N GLU A 12 25.43 -5.36 40.06
CA GLU A 12 26.86 -5.26 40.22
C GLU A 12 27.60 -5.30 38.88
N TYR A 13 26.97 -5.87 37.84
CA TYR A 13 27.53 -6.04 36.49
C TYR A 13 27.17 -4.88 35.54
N SER A 14 26.41 -3.86 35.98
CA SER A 14 26.00 -2.75 35.09
C SER A 14 27.18 -2.03 34.45
N SER A 15 28.34 -1.97 35.10
CA SER A 15 29.58 -1.39 34.56
C SER A 15 30.11 -2.10 33.30
N LEU A 16 29.70 -3.34 33.06
CA LEU A 16 30.06 -4.08 31.83
C LEU A 16 29.52 -3.40 30.56
N TYR A 17 28.39 -2.71 30.64
CA TYR A 17 27.85 -1.99 29.50
C TYR A 17 28.79 -0.90 29.00
N ASP A 18 29.50 -0.20 29.92
CA ASP A 18 30.42 0.86 29.53
C ASP A 18 31.74 0.30 28.95
N ILE A 19 32.07 -0.94 29.29
CA ILE A 19 33.25 -1.65 28.79
C ILE A 19 32.95 -2.30 27.42
N VAL A 20 31.75 -2.94 27.27
CA VAL A 20 31.47 -3.82 26.14
C VAL A 20 30.69 -3.12 25.03
N VAL A 21 29.80 -2.18 25.35
CA VAL A 21 28.98 -1.47 24.36
C VAL A 21 29.59 -0.09 24.08
N PRO A 22 30.14 0.14 22.88
CA PRO A 22 30.80 1.44 22.55
C PRO A 22 29.83 2.62 22.65
N GLN A 23 30.35 3.81 22.92
CA GLN A 23 29.54 5.03 23.06
C GLN A 23 28.84 5.43 21.73
N ASP A 24 29.46 5.14 20.59
CA ASP A 24 28.93 5.36 19.24
C ASP A 24 27.99 4.25 18.77
N ASN A 25 27.71 3.24 19.61
CA ASN A 25 26.77 2.17 19.27
C ASN A 25 25.40 2.73 18.93
N LEU A 26 24.81 2.23 17.82
CA LEU A 26 23.51 2.68 17.32
C LEU A 26 22.42 2.66 18.40
N LEU A 27 22.35 1.63 19.21
CA LEU A 27 21.30 1.46 20.22
C LEU A 27 21.48 2.40 21.42
N ARG A 28 22.71 2.75 21.79
CA ARG A 28 22.98 3.84 22.75
C ARG A 28 22.45 5.16 22.20
N ARG A 29 22.87 5.51 21.00
CA ARG A 29 22.45 6.75 20.35
C ARG A 29 20.94 6.86 20.18
N ILE A 30 20.23 5.74 19.96
CA ILE A 30 18.76 5.73 19.93
C ILE A 30 18.17 6.00 21.31
N ASN A 31 18.71 5.37 22.37
CA ASN A 31 18.27 5.63 23.76
C ASN A 31 18.49 7.09 24.18
N ASP A 32 19.60 7.70 23.76
CA ASP A 32 19.91 9.10 24.06
C ASP A 32 19.04 10.08 23.26
N LEU A 33 18.59 9.67 22.07
CA LEU A 33 17.78 10.50 21.18
C LEU A 33 16.29 10.46 21.54
N VAL A 34 15.78 9.29 21.94
CA VAL A 34 14.33 9.05 22.08
C VAL A 34 13.96 8.84 23.54
N ASP A 35 13.14 9.73 24.08
CA ASP A 35 12.45 9.47 25.34
C ASP A 35 11.27 8.53 25.10
N PHE A 36 11.39 7.28 25.53
CA PHE A 36 10.37 6.25 25.38
C PHE A 36 9.24 6.32 26.42
N THR A 37 9.21 7.30 27.31
CA THR A 37 8.16 7.44 28.34
C THR A 37 6.76 7.59 27.75
N PHE A 38 6.64 8.14 26.54
CA PHE A 38 5.37 8.22 25.82
C PHE A 38 4.70 6.83 25.64
N VAL A 39 5.48 5.78 25.46
CA VAL A 39 4.96 4.41 25.32
C VAL A 39 4.23 3.97 26.60
N TYR A 40 4.79 4.31 27.76
CA TYR A 40 4.14 4.03 29.03
C TYR A 40 2.84 4.82 29.18
N GLN A 41 2.86 6.11 28.86
CA GLN A 41 1.70 7.00 28.96
C GLN A 41 0.54 6.52 28.11
N GLU A 42 0.80 6.14 26.87
CA GLU A 42 -0.23 5.64 25.94
C GLU A 42 -0.79 4.27 26.31
N LEU A 43 0.03 3.39 26.92
CA LEU A 43 -0.37 2.02 27.17
C LEU A 43 -0.84 1.76 28.61
N ALA A 44 -0.57 2.65 29.56
CA ALA A 44 -0.87 2.43 30.99
C ALA A 44 -2.33 2.03 31.25
N ASN A 45 -3.28 2.64 30.52
CA ASN A 45 -4.70 2.38 30.65
C ASN A 45 -5.14 0.99 30.13
N LYS A 46 -4.31 0.35 29.32
CA LYS A 46 -4.57 -1.01 28.79
C LYS A 46 -4.09 -2.11 29.75
N TYR A 47 -3.58 -1.76 30.93
CA TYR A 47 -3.13 -2.71 31.96
C TYR A 47 -4.01 -2.63 33.20
N CYS A 48 -4.24 -3.78 33.84
CA CYS A 48 -4.93 -3.81 35.12
C CYS A 48 -4.06 -3.22 36.24
N LYS A 49 -4.64 -2.35 37.08
CA LYS A 49 -3.91 -1.66 38.16
C LYS A 49 -3.64 -2.56 39.37
N ASP A 50 -4.65 -3.37 39.74
CA ASP A 50 -4.70 -3.98 41.09
C ASP A 50 -4.79 -5.51 41.08
N ASN A 51 -4.75 -6.16 39.92
CA ASN A 51 -4.94 -7.61 39.85
C ASN A 51 -4.00 -8.28 38.82
N GLY A 52 -3.47 -9.45 39.16
CA GLY A 52 -2.68 -10.30 38.33
C GLY A 52 -1.17 -10.22 38.60
N ARG A 53 -0.40 -11.05 37.86
CA ARG A 53 1.08 -11.06 37.90
C ARG A 53 1.63 -9.72 37.36
N THR A 54 2.74 -9.27 37.92
CA THR A 54 3.49 -8.11 37.42
C THR A 54 3.78 -8.29 35.91
N ALA A 55 3.36 -7.29 35.11
CA ALA A 55 3.56 -7.29 33.68
C ALA A 55 4.96 -6.77 33.36
N GLU A 56 5.51 -7.28 32.26
CA GLU A 56 6.74 -6.70 31.68
C GLU A 56 6.50 -5.25 31.28
N SER A 57 7.51 -4.41 31.40
CA SER A 57 7.45 -2.99 31.08
C SER A 57 6.96 -2.76 29.62
N PRO A 58 5.94 -1.94 29.40
CA PRO A 58 5.49 -1.59 28.05
C PRO A 58 6.62 -1.00 27.18
N ILE A 59 7.49 -0.21 27.79
CA ILE A 59 8.66 0.39 27.12
C ILE A 59 9.61 -0.70 26.65
N ARG A 60 9.91 -1.68 27.52
CA ARG A 60 10.78 -2.81 27.15
C ARG A 60 10.17 -3.64 26.04
N MET A 61 8.86 -3.95 26.13
CA MET A 61 8.15 -4.69 25.10
C MET A 61 8.16 -3.95 23.75
N PHE A 62 7.97 -2.64 23.75
CA PHE A 62 8.06 -1.81 22.57
C PHE A 62 9.48 -1.80 21.98
N LYS A 63 10.51 -1.69 22.84
CA LYS A 63 11.91 -1.75 22.42
C LYS A 63 12.28 -3.09 21.79
N TYR A 64 11.72 -4.22 22.24
CA TYR A 64 11.86 -5.51 21.55
C TYR A 64 11.30 -5.46 20.12
N LEU A 65 10.12 -4.86 19.92
CA LEU A 65 9.55 -4.70 18.58
C LEU A 65 10.40 -3.75 17.72
N LEU A 66 10.97 -2.73 18.30
CA LEU A 66 11.86 -1.81 17.58
C LEU A 66 13.18 -2.50 17.19
N LEU A 67 13.79 -3.29 18.06
CA LEU A 67 14.95 -4.12 17.73
C LEU A 67 14.65 -5.08 16.58
N LYS A 68 13.52 -5.79 16.67
CA LYS A 68 13.05 -6.67 15.60
C LYS A 68 13.02 -5.94 14.25
N THR A 69 12.48 -4.72 14.21
CA THR A 69 12.35 -3.91 12.99
C THR A 69 13.70 -3.37 12.51
N ILE A 70 14.56 -2.87 13.42
CA ILE A 70 15.85 -2.31 13.06
C ILE A 70 16.79 -3.35 12.42
N TYR A 71 16.69 -4.60 12.88
CA TYR A 71 17.56 -5.70 12.45
C TYR A 71 16.88 -6.69 11.50
N ASP A 72 15.61 -6.47 11.18
CA ASP A 72 14.78 -7.32 10.31
C ASP A 72 14.86 -8.82 10.70
N ILE A 73 14.58 -9.11 11.98
CA ILE A 73 14.65 -10.46 12.57
C ILE A 73 13.29 -10.91 13.10
N SER A 74 13.16 -12.21 13.38
CA SER A 74 11.91 -12.76 13.92
C SER A 74 11.72 -12.47 15.42
N ASP A 75 10.49 -12.71 15.93
CA ASP A 75 10.19 -12.60 17.37
C ASP A 75 11.05 -13.56 18.21
N VAL A 76 11.34 -14.74 17.67
CA VAL A 76 12.18 -15.73 18.34
C VAL A 76 13.64 -15.25 18.36
N ASP A 77 14.13 -14.80 17.22
CA ASP A 77 15.53 -14.38 17.06
C ASP A 77 15.84 -13.14 17.89
N VAL A 78 14.94 -12.16 17.96
CA VAL A 78 15.18 -10.96 18.79
C VAL A 78 15.29 -11.30 20.27
N VAL A 79 14.45 -12.22 20.76
CA VAL A 79 14.50 -12.66 22.16
C VAL A 79 15.75 -13.50 22.40
N GLU A 80 16.05 -14.45 21.53
CA GLU A 80 17.23 -15.30 21.69
C GLU A 80 18.52 -14.48 21.64
N ARG A 81 18.65 -13.56 20.68
CA ARG A 81 19.79 -12.66 20.59
C ARG A 81 19.94 -11.77 21.83
N SER A 82 18.83 -11.34 22.41
CA SER A 82 18.84 -10.53 23.65
C SER A 82 19.39 -11.27 24.87
N ARG A 83 19.56 -12.61 24.84
CA ARG A 83 20.19 -13.37 25.93
C ARG A 83 21.67 -13.05 26.10
N TYR A 84 22.37 -12.85 25.00
CA TYR A 84 23.84 -12.74 24.95
C TYR A 84 24.36 -11.46 24.31
N ASP A 85 23.54 -10.71 23.57
CA ASP A 85 23.96 -9.43 22.98
C ASP A 85 23.85 -8.31 24.01
N MET A 86 24.98 -7.83 24.51
CA MET A 86 25.07 -6.78 25.52
C MET A 86 24.46 -5.46 25.03
N SER A 87 24.54 -5.15 23.73
CA SER A 87 23.93 -3.94 23.17
C SER A 87 22.40 -4.03 23.17
N PHE A 88 21.83 -5.22 22.94
CA PHE A 88 20.39 -5.46 23.04
C PHE A 88 19.92 -5.34 24.49
N LYS A 89 20.61 -6.00 25.43
CA LYS A 89 20.28 -5.88 26.88
C LYS A 89 20.32 -4.43 27.35
N TYR A 90 21.39 -3.72 26.99
CA TYR A 90 21.51 -2.28 27.29
C TYR A 90 20.31 -1.48 26.77
N PHE A 91 19.97 -1.67 25.50
CA PHE A 91 18.85 -0.96 24.87
C PHE A 91 17.49 -1.26 25.53
N LEU A 92 17.30 -2.51 25.94
CA LEU A 92 16.09 -2.97 26.63
C LEU A 92 16.01 -2.48 28.10
N GLY A 93 17.07 -1.90 28.65
CA GLY A 93 17.17 -1.51 30.06
C GLY A 93 17.17 -2.71 30.99
N MET A 94 17.83 -3.79 30.61
CA MET A 94 17.98 -5.02 31.37
C MET A 94 19.31 -4.99 32.17
N ALA A 95 19.38 -5.77 33.25
CA ALA A 95 20.68 -6.12 33.84
C ALA A 95 21.39 -7.13 32.94
N PRO A 96 22.77 -7.17 32.94
CA PRO A 96 23.52 -8.13 32.16
C PRO A 96 23.15 -9.60 32.39
N GLU A 97 22.85 -9.95 33.63
CA GLU A 97 22.46 -11.28 34.11
C GLU A 97 20.94 -11.57 33.98
N GLU A 98 20.12 -10.54 33.70
CA GLU A 98 18.66 -10.68 33.68
C GLU A 98 18.19 -11.61 32.55
N ASP A 99 17.21 -12.47 32.87
CA ASP A 99 16.59 -13.37 31.90
C ASP A 99 15.68 -12.63 30.93
N VAL A 100 15.66 -13.11 29.69
CA VAL A 100 14.81 -12.54 28.64
C VAL A 100 13.36 -13.06 28.71
N ILE A 101 12.44 -12.36 28.09
CA ILE A 101 11.04 -12.74 27.97
C ILE A 101 10.86 -14.00 27.12
N ASN A 102 9.66 -14.59 27.14
CA ASN A 102 9.27 -15.58 26.16
C ASN A 102 8.82 -14.88 24.86
N SER A 103 9.25 -15.37 23.68
CA SER A 103 8.91 -14.77 22.39
C SER A 103 7.41 -14.65 22.12
N SER A 104 6.59 -15.58 22.66
CA SER A 104 5.12 -15.51 22.58
C SER A 104 4.54 -14.26 23.28
N SER A 105 5.28 -13.65 24.20
CA SER A 105 4.88 -12.40 24.87
C SER A 105 4.78 -11.24 23.91
N LEU A 106 5.64 -11.19 22.87
CA LEU A 106 5.59 -10.15 21.82
C LEU A 106 4.32 -10.24 20.98
N CYS A 107 3.89 -11.46 20.64
CA CYS A 107 2.63 -11.68 19.96
C CYS A 107 1.42 -11.22 20.81
N LYS A 108 1.42 -11.57 22.10
CA LYS A 108 0.38 -11.13 23.04
C LYS A 108 0.39 -9.62 23.23
N PHE A 109 1.56 -9.01 23.30
CA PHE A 109 1.70 -7.55 23.46
C PHE A 109 1.10 -6.82 22.25
N ARG A 110 1.43 -7.24 21.03
CA ARG A 110 0.81 -6.66 19.81
C ARG A 110 -0.71 -6.77 19.86
N LYS A 111 -1.22 -7.98 20.09
CA LYS A 111 -2.65 -8.25 20.06
C LYS A 111 -3.45 -7.57 21.19
N LEU A 112 -2.91 -7.53 22.40
CA LEU A 112 -3.66 -7.07 23.58
C LEU A 112 -3.40 -5.61 23.94
N ARG A 113 -2.32 -5.00 23.44
CA ARG A 113 -1.89 -3.66 23.85
C ARG A 113 -1.77 -2.65 22.70
N LEU A 114 -1.39 -3.10 21.50
CA LEU A 114 -1.21 -2.22 20.34
C LEU A 114 -2.38 -2.28 19.36
N GLU A 115 -3.22 -3.31 19.40
CA GLU A 115 -4.47 -3.39 18.63
C GLU A 115 -5.38 -2.19 18.99
N ASP A 116 -6.11 -1.64 18.03
CA ASP A 116 -6.97 -0.46 18.15
C ASP A 116 -6.27 0.86 18.53
N MET A 117 -4.96 0.95 18.33
CA MET A 117 -4.23 2.20 18.50
C MET A 117 -3.89 2.83 17.14
N ASP A 118 -3.97 4.15 17.08
CA ASP A 118 -3.39 4.90 15.96
C ASP A 118 -1.86 5.00 16.09
N LEU A 119 -1.22 3.82 16.12
CA LEU A 119 0.22 3.69 16.34
C LEU A 119 1.02 4.38 15.22
N MET A 120 0.49 4.36 14.00
CA MET A 120 1.14 4.97 12.84
C MET A 120 1.33 6.47 13.06
N ASN A 121 0.26 7.19 13.33
CA ASN A 121 0.32 8.63 13.56
C ASN A 121 1.12 8.99 14.81
N LEU A 122 0.96 8.24 15.90
CA LEU A 122 1.71 8.46 17.14
C LEU A 122 3.24 8.40 16.91
N LEU A 123 3.73 7.35 16.27
CA LEU A 123 5.16 7.15 16.07
C LEU A 123 5.75 8.12 15.03
N ILE A 124 4.99 8.44 13.98
CA ILE A 124 5.39 9.46 13.02
C ILE A 124 5.48 10.82 13.73
N GLN A 125 4.45 11.22 14.47
CA GLN A 125 4.43 12.48 15.22
C GLN A 125 5.66 12.58 16.13
N LYS A 126 5.94 11.57 16.95
CA LYS A 126 7.11 11.56 17.85
C LYS A 126 8.43 11.71 17.11
N SER A 127 8.60 11.02 15.99
CA SER A 127 9.84 11.15 15.20
C SER A 127 9.96 12.53 14.50
N VAL A 128 8.84 13.13 14.08
CA VAL A 128 8.82 14.48 13.48
C VAL A 128 9.10 15.54 14.54
N GLU A 129 8.50 15.43 15.74
CA GLU A 129 8.81 16.31 16.89
C GLU A 129 10.31 16.35 17.18
N ILE A 130 10.95 15.18 17.30
CA ILE A 130 12.40 15.08 17.51
C ILE A 130 13.19 15.74 16.36
N ALA A 131 12.78 15.52 15.11
CA ALA A 131 13.46 16.10 13.96
C ALA A 131 13.35 17.64 13.91
N ILE A 132 12.19 18.20 14.33
CA ILE A 132 11.98 19.63 14.44
C ILE A 132 12.82 20.21 15.58
N GLU A 133 12.79 19.61 16.78
CA GLU A 133 13.57 20.03 17.93
C GLU A 133 15.08 20.05 17.65
N LYS A 134 15.57 19.08 16.87
CA LYS A 134 16.96 19.03 16.40
C LYS A 134 17.28 20.01 15.25
N GLY A 135 16.28 20.75 14.75
CA GLY A 135 16.44 21.67 13.63
C GLY A 135 16.79 21.01 12.31
N ILE A 136 16.43 19.73 12.13
CA ILE A 136 16.67 18.96 10.90
C ILE A 136 15.67 19.33 9.83
N ILE A 137 14.37 19.38 10.17
CA ILE A 137 13.33 19.81 9.23
C ILE A 137 13.31 21.32 9.15
N LYS A 138 13.78 21.87 8.03
CA LYS A 138 13.84 23.30 7.75
C LYS A 138 12.97 23.72 6.57
N SER A 139 12.73 22.81 5.67
CA SER A 139 11.96 23.03 4.45
C SER A 139 10.45 22.91 4.71
N ARG A 140 9.68 23.63 3.90
CA ARG A 140 8.22 23.55 3.87
C ARG A 140 7.70 22.70 2.71
N THR A 141 8.55 21.81 2.20
CA THR A 141 8.28 20.94 1.07
C THR A 141 8.08 19.51 1.55
N ILE A 142 7.00 18.88 1.09
CA ILE A 142 6.82 17.44 1.21
C ILE A 142 6.84 16.78 -0.17
N ILE A 143 7.34 15.56 -0.21
CA ILE A 143 7.34 14.69 -1.39
C ILE A 143 6.41 13.53 -1.07
N VAL A 144 5.45 13.25 -1.95
CA VAL A 144 4.44 12.22 -1.75
C VAL A 144 4.60 11.12 -2.80
N ASP A 145 4.42 9.88 -2.36
CA ASP A 145 4.43 8.70 -3.23
C ASP A 145 3.77 7.52 -2.50
N ALA A 146 3.54 6.42 -3.21
CA ALA A 146 3.05 5.19 -2.62
C ALA A 146 4.06 4.06 -2.84
N THR A 147 4.24 3.23 -1.80
CA THR A 147 4.98 1.98 -1.92
C THR A 147 4.05 0.80 -1.69
N HIS A 148 4.25 -0.29 -2.43
CA HIS A 148 3.47 -1.50 -2.29
C HIS A 148 4.20 -2.54 -1.43
N THR A 149 3.41 -3.30 -0.67
CA THR A 149 3.85 -4.43 0.16
C THR A 149 3.06 -5.65 -0.25
N GLU A 150 3.73 -6.75 -0.58
CA GLU A 150 3.09 -8.00 -0.95
C GLU A 150 2.47 -8.66 0.29
N ALA A 151 1.25 -9.17 0.16
CA ALA A 151 0.59 -9.91 1.24
C ALA A 151 1.36 -11.18 1.57
N ARG A 152 1.24 -11.63 2.82
CA ARG A 152 1.90 -12.85 3.29
C ARG A 152 1.44 -14.12 2.57
N SER A 153 0.20 -14.15 2.07
CA SER A 153 -0.36 -15.26 1.30
C SER A 153 -0.50 -14.85 -0.17
N ASN A 154 -0.09 -15.73 -1.08
CA ASN A 154 -0.33 -15.53 -2.49
C ASN A 154 -1.84 -15.67 -2.79
N PRO A 155 -2.41 -14.81 -3.64
CA PRO A 155 -3.74 -15.01 -4.15
C PRO A 155 -3.70 -16.21 -5.11
N TYR A 156 -4.70 -17.06 -5.00
CA TYR A 156 -5.06 -17.89 -6.14
C TYR A 156 -6.01 -17.09 -7.01
N SER A 157 -5.86 -17.17 -8.33
CA SER A 157 -6.93 -16.75 -9.22
C SER A 157 -8.18 -17.60 -8.95
N PRO A 158 -9.40 -17.11 -9.26
CA PRO A 158 -10.62 -17.92 -9.11
C PRO A 158 -10.50 -19.30 -9.77
N ILE A 159 -9.88 -19.39 -10.93
CA ILE A 159 -9.65 -20.66 -11.63
C ILE A 159 -8.68 -21.57 -10.87
N GLU A 160 -7.56 -21.02 -10.42
CA GLU A 160 -6.54 -21.77 -9.69
C GLU A 160 -7.07 -22.35 -8.37
N ILE A 161 -7.83 -21.58 -7.60
CA ILE A 161 -8.39 -22.05 -6.33
C ILE A 161 -9.45 -23.15 -6.55
N LEU A 162 -10.33 -23.00 -7.57
CA LEU A 162 -11.30 -24.04 -7.94
C LEU A 162 -10.59 -25.33 -8.35
N ARG A 163 -9.57 -25.24 -9.20
CA ARG A 163 -8.74 -26.37 -9.62
C ARG A 163 -8.03 -27.02 -8.44
N LEU A 164 -7.50 -26.24 -7.51
CA LEU A 164 -6.86 -26.75 -6.30
C LEU A 164 -7.85 -27.51 -5.42
N ARG A 165 -9.02 -26.93 -5.15
CA ARG A 165 -10.07 -27.54 -4.32
C ARG A 165 -10.65 -28.80 -4.97
N SER A 166 -10.95 -28.74 -6.25
CA SER A 166 -11.42 -29.90 -7.05
C SER A 166 -10.38 -31.03 -7.05
N LYS A 167 -9.09 -30.69 -7.20
CA LYS A 167 -8.01 -31.68 -7.12
C LYS A 167 -7.91 -32.33 -5.73
N GLN A 168 -8.06 -31.55 -4.66
CA GLN A 168 -8.05 -32.08 -3.27
C GLN A 168 -9.23 -33.04 -3.04
N LEU A 169 -10.44 -32.69 -3.50
CA LEU A 169 -11.62 -33.53 -3.39
C LEU A 169 -11.43 -34.82 -4.20
N ARG A 170 -11.02 -34.75 -5.45
CA ARG A 170 -10.74 -35.93 -6.29
C ARG A 170 -9.67 -36.84 -5.68
N LYS A 171 -8.62 -36.28 -5.05
CA LYS A 171 -7.58 -37.10 -4.41
C LYS A 171 -8.15 -37.97 -3.30
N VAL A 172 -9.10 -37.49 -2.53
CA VAL A 172 -9.78 -38.26 -1.48
C VAL A 172 -10.65 -39.38 -2.11
N LEU A 173 -11.42 -39.01 -3.16
CA LEU A 173 -12.29 -39.95 -3.87
C LEU A 173 -11.47 -41.12 -4.52
N TYR A 174 -10.36 -40.81 -5.20
CA TYR A 174 -9.46 -41.82 -5.80
C TYR A 174 -8.81 -42.71 -4.77
N ALA A 175 -8.56 -42.24 -3.54
CA ALA A 175 -8.05 -43.06 -2.48
C ALA A 175 -9.08 -44.08 -1.92
N MET A 176 -10.37 -43.85 -2.21
CA MET A 176 -11.48 -44.73 -1.78
C MET A 176 -11.84 -45.79 -2.83
N ASP A 177 -11.87 -45.38 -4.11
CA ASP A 177 -12.21 -46.26 -5.24
C ASP A 177 -11.49 -45.81 -6.52
N ASP A 178 -10.62 -46.65 -7.06
CA ASP A 178 -9.90 -46.37 -8.30
C ASP A 178 -10.82 -46.26 -9.54
N ASN A 179 -11.98 -46.90 -9.52
CA ASN A 179 -12.95 -46.88 -10.63
C ASN A 179 -13.80 -45.59 -10.68
N ILE A 180 -13.81 -44.79 -9.61
CA ILE A 180 -14.62 -43.57 -9.52
C ILE A 180 -14.25 -42.53 -10.59
N THR A 181 -13.05 -42.66 -11.19
CA THR A 181 -12.59 -41.82 -12.30
C THR A 181 -13.50 -41.84 -13.51
N GLN A 182 -14.21 -42.97 -13.74
CA GLN A 182 -15.09 -43.16 -14.89
C GLN A 182 -16.44 -42.46 -14.72
N THR A 183 -16.84 -42.19 -13.48
CA THR A 183 -18.12 -41.53 -13.15
C THR A 183 -17.98 -40.02 -12.96
N LEU A 184 -16.78 -39.51 -12.66
CA LEU A 184 -16.54 -38.09 -12.43
C LEU A 184 -16.52 -37.30 -13.75
N PRO A 185 -17.01 -36.04 -13.75
CA PRO A 185 -16.98 -35.19 -14.93
C PRO A 185 -15.54 -34.97 -15.43
N SER A 186 -15.38 -34.82 -16.74
CA SER A 186 -14.06 -34.55 -17.34
C SER A 186 -13.53 -33.21 -16.85
N LYS A 187 -12.22 -33.14 -16.53
CA LYS A 187 -11.59 -31.91 -16.08
C LYS A 187 -11.62 -30.85 -17.19
N ASN A 188 -11.93 -29.64 -16.80
CA ASN A 188 -11.75 -28.48 -17.69
C ASN A 188 -10.25 -28.30 -18.01
N LYS A 189 -9.90 -28.19 -19.30
CA LYS A 189 -8.54 -27.94 -19.79
C LYS A 189 -8.35 -26.51 -20.30
N GLU A 190 -9.44 -25.78 -20.47
CA GLU A 190 -9.46 -24.41 -20.96
C GLU A 190 -9.19 -23.45 -19.79
N ASP A 191 -8.50 -22.35 -20.07
CA ASP A 191 -8.21 -21.34 -19.06
C ASP A 191 -9.30 -20.28 -19.03
N ASP A 192 -10.57 -20.77 -18.85
CA ASP A 192 -11.78 -19.97 -18.80
C ASP A 192 -12.55 -20.22 -17.50
N LEU A 193 -12.90 -19.14 -16.80
CA LEU A 193 -13.59 -19.20 -15.51
C LEU A 193 -15.01 -19.78 -15.63
N ALA A 194 -15.74 -19.45 -16.68
CA ALA A 194 -17.12 -19.95 -16.84
C ALA A 194 -17.15 -21.47 -16.95
N HIS A 195 -16.28 -22.04 -17.78
CA HIS A 195 -16.15 -23.50 -17.91
C HIS A 195 -15.66 -24.18 -16.62
N GLU A 196 -14.79 -23.51 -15.85
CA GLU A 196 -14.34 -24.07 -14.56
C GLU A 196 -15.44 -24.01 -13.48
N LEU A 197 -16.29 -23.00 -13.49
CA LEU A 197 -17.47 -22.90 -12.62
C LEU A 197 -18.48 -24.01 -12.95
N ASP A 198 -18.78 -24.23 -14.24
CA ASP A 198 -19.72 -25.27 -14.68
C ASP A 198 -19.19 -26.65 -14.32
N TYR A 199 -17.92 -26.93 -14.59
CA TYR A 199 -17.25 -28.17 -14.17
C TYR A 199 -17.34 -28.38 -12.65
N THR A 200 -17.10 -27.33 -11.86
CA THR A 200 -17.16 -27.42 -10.40
C THR A 200 -18.57 -27.71 -9.90
N LYS A 201 -19.60 -27.07 -10.48
CA LYS A 201 -21.02 -27.33 -10.18
C LYS A 201 -21.41 -28.77 -10.49
N ASP A 202 -21.00 -29.29 -11.63
CA ASP A 202 -21.28 -30.68 -12.04
C ASP A 202 -20.62 -31.68 -11.08
N LEU A 203 -19.37 -31.44 -10.69
CA LEU A 203 -18.64 -32.23 -9.71
C LEU A 203 -19.36 -32.23 -8.34
N LEU A 204 -19.75 -31.07 -7.85
CA LEU A 204 -20.49 -30.92 -6.60
C LEU A 204 -21.85 -31.64 -6.63
N LYS A 205 -22.61 -31.48 -7.71
CA LYS A 205 -23.90 -32.10 -7.90
C LYS A 205 -23.81 -33.63 -7.88
N LEU A 206 -22.87 -34.19 -8.59
CA LEU A 206 -22.65 -35.63 -8.65
C LEU A 206 -22.32 -36.21 -7.28
N ILE A 207 -21.37 -35.62 -6.55
CA ILE A 207 -20.95 -36.15 -5.24
C ILE A 207 -22.04 -35.93 -4.17
N THR A 208 -22.76 -34.79 -4.22
CA THR A 208 -23.83 -34.52 -3.25
C THR A 208 -25.05 -35.44 -3.47
N SER A 209 -25.30 -35.89 -4.69
CA SER A 209 -26.40 -36.83 -4.99
C SER A 209 -26.13 -38.27 -4.54
N ASP A 210 -24.89 -38.61 -4.25
CA ASP A 210 -24.51 -39.93 -3.73
C ASP A 210 -24.20 -39.87 -2.24
N ALA A 211 -25.16 -40.35 -1.42
CA ALA A 211 -25.01 -40.36 0.03
C ALA A 211 -23.85 -41.25 0.52
N SER A 212 -23.49 -42.29 -0.25
CA SER A 212 -22.37 -43.18 0.10
C SER A 212 -21.02 -42.50 0.02
N LEU A 213 -20.89 -41.45 -0.82
CA LEU A 213 -19.70 -40.63 -0.96
C LEU A 213 -19.75 -39.37 -0.06
N SER A 214 -20.88 -38.66 -0.09
CA SER A 214 -21.00 -37.35 0.59
C SER A 214 -20.97 -37.42 2.10
N GLU A 215 -21.35 -38.55 2.73
CA GLU A 215 -21.33 -38.74 4.18
C GLU A 215 -19.98 -39.21 4.72
N VAL A 216 -19.03 -39.60 3.87
CA VAL A 216 -17.67 -39.94 4.31
C VAL A 216 -16.99 -38.68 4.87
N PRO A 217 -16.48 -38.68 6.13
CA PRO A 217 -15.99 -37.46 6.78
C PRO A 217 -14.92 -36.70 5.97
N ALA A 218 -13.98 -37.42 5.38
CA ALA A 218 -12.91 -36.82 4.56
C ALA A 218 -13.43 -36.21 3.26
N VAL A 219 -14.42 -36.82 2.61
CA VAL A 219 -15.11 -36.29 1.43
C VAL A 219 -15.96 -35.09 1.81
N LYS A 220 -16.77 -35.19 2.86
CA LYS A 220 -17.64 -34.14 3.36
C LYS A 220 -16.85 -32.85 3.67
N GLN A 221 -15.70 -32.97 4.33
CA GLN A 221 -14.83 -31.83 4.60
C GLN A 221 -14.37 -31.13 3.31
N ARG A 222 -13.89 -31.89 2.32
CA ARG A 222 -13.42 -31.32 1.05
C ARG A 222 -14.55 -30.79 0.18
N LEU A 223 -15.71 -31.44 0.23
CA LEU A 223 -16.92 -31.02 -0.44
C LEU A 223 -17.40 -29.64 0.09
N ASN A 224 -17.45 -29.49 1.42
CA ASN A 224 -17.83 -28.20 2.01
C ASN A 224 -16.84 -27.09 1.66
N MET A 225 -15.54 -27.36 1.72
CA MET A 225 -14.52 -26.39 1.30
C MET A 225 -14.67 -25.96 -0.17
N LEU A 226 -15.04 -26.88 -1.07
CA LEU A 226 -15.26 -26.53 -2.47
C LEU A 226 -16.57 -25.75 -2.67
N LYS A 227 -17.64 -26.08 -1.92
CA LYS A 227 -18.91 -25.32 -1.92
C LYS A 227 -18.71 -23.89 -1.45
N GLU A 228 -18.00 -23.68 -0.32
CA GLU A 228 -17.66 -22.34 0.19
C GLU A 228 -16.84 -21.56 -0.83
N THR A 229 -15.80 -22.17 -1.40
CA THR A 229 -14.98 -21.52 -2.44
C THR A 229 -15.80 -21.12 -3.68
N LEU A 230 -16.74 -21.97 -4.11
CA LEU A 230 -17.61 -21.65 -5.22
C LEU A 230 -18.52 -20.47 -4.90
N SER A 231 -19.17 -20.46 -3.73
CA SER A 231 -19.99 -19.35 -3.26
C SER A 231 -19.21 -18.04 -3.18
N ASP A 232 -18.00 -18.07 -2.60
CA ASP A 232 -17.12 -16.89 -2.48
C ASP A 232 -16.79 -16.29 -3.86
N ILE A 233 -16.54 -17.15 -4.86
CA ILE A 233 -16.25 -16.69 -6.23
C ILE A 233 -17.49 -16.13 -6.91
N GLU A 234 -18.65 -16.76 -6.76
CA GLU A 234 -19.92 -16.27 -7.30
C GLU A 234 -20.32 -14.94 -6.68
N ASP A 235 -20.06 -14.74 -5.38
CA ASP A 235 -20.30 -13.50 -4.65
C ASP A 235 -19.18 -12.46 -4.83
N HIS A 236 -18.20 -12.72 -5.69
CA HIS A 236 -17.04 -11.86 -5.96
C HIS A 236 -16.14 -11.60 -4.74
N TYR A 237 -16.15 -12.48 -3.74
CA TYR A 237 -15.23 -12.41 -2.61
C TYR A 237 -13.82 -12.92 -2.99
N THR A 238 -12.81 -12.35 -2.37
CA THR A 238 -11.43 -12.83 -2.52
C THR A 238 -11.22 -14.12 -1.74
N THR A 239 -10.66 -15.13 -2.40
CA THR A 239 -10.38 -16.45 -1.81
C THR A 239 -9.08 -16.50 -1.00
N SER A 240 -8.52 -15.34 -0.66
CA SER A 240 -7.32 -15.21 0.15
C SER A 240 -7.63 -15.35 1.65
N LYS A 241 -6.66 -15.89 2.41
CA LYS A 241 -6.69 -15.85 3.89
C LYS A 241 -6.58 -14.43 4.45
N ASP A 242 -6.10 -13.49 3.64
CA ASP A 242 -5.98 -12.08 3.97
C ASP A 242 -7.16 -11.32 3.34
N ALA A 243 -8.18 -11.06 4.15
CA ALA A 243 -9.43 -10.46 3.71
C ALA A 243 -9.29 -9.00 3.26
N ASP A 244 -8.24 -8.29 3.71
CA ASP A 244 -8.02 -6.87 3.41
C ASP A 244 -7.06 -6.64 2.25
N ALA A 245 -6.23 -7.65 1.92
CA ALA A 245 -5.33 -7.55 0.78
C ALA A 245 -6.10 -7.57 -0.56
N ARG A 246 -5.65 -6.78 -1.51
CA ARG A 246 -6.26 -6.67 -2.85
C ARG A 246 -5.19 -6.64 -3.93
N ILE A 247 -5.61 -6.94 -5.16
CA ILE A 247 -4.74 -6.81 -6.33
C ILE A 247 -4.60 -5.32 -6.67
N GLY A 248 -3.37 -4.85 -6.68
CA GLY A 248 -2.99 -3.54 -7.18
C GLY A 248 -2.10 -3.67 -8.41
N HIS A 249 -1.95 -2.59 -9.18
CA HIS A 249 -1.10 -2.55 -10.36
C HIS A 249 0.12 -1.66 -10.10
N LYS A 250 1.30 -2.14 -10.52
CA LYS A 250 2.55 -1.36 -10.56
C LYS A 250 2.71 -0.66 -11.90
N THR A 251 2.35 -1.37 -12.97
CA THR A 251 2.31 -0.92 -14.37
C THR A 251 1.09 -1.55 -15.06
N GLU A 252 0.87 -1.25 -16.34
CA GLU A 252 -0.20 -1.89 -17.14
C GLU A 252 -0.05 -3.42 -17.15
N ASP A 253 1.17 -3.94 -17.16
CA ASP A 253 1.48 -5.37 -17.29
C ASP A 253 1.93 -6.02 -15.96
N SER A 254 2.03 -5.27 -14.88
CA SER A 254 2.56 -5.77 -13.61
C SER A 254 1.61 -5.47 -12.46
N SER A 255 1.17 -6.52 -11.78
CA SER A 255 0.31 -6.45 -10.60
C SER A 255 0.99 -7.03 -9.37
N PHE A 256 0.45 -6.74 -8.20
CA PHE A 256 0.80 -7.35 -6.93
C PHE A 256 -0.47 -7.59 -6.12
N PHE A 257 -0.42 -8.54 -5.20
CA PHE A 257 -1.49 -8.75 -4.23
C PHE A 257 -1.01 -8.32 -2.86
N GLY A 258 -1.69 -7.35 -2.26
CA GLY A 258 -1.26 -6.84 -0.96
C GLY A 258 -1.81 -5.46 -0.62
N TYR A 259 -0.92 -4.60 -0.16
CA TYR A 259 -1.22 -3.30 0.42
C TYR A 259 -0.41 -2.20 -0.24
N LYS A 260 -0.91 -0.98 -0.14
CA LYS A 260 -0.17 0.25 -0.44
C LYS A 260 0.03 1.06 0.83
N THR A 261 1.22 1.62 0.98
CA THR A 261 1.49 2.64 1.98
C THR A 261 1.79 3.94 1.26
N HIS A 262 0.89 4.89 1.39
CA HIS A 262 1.04 6.24 0.89
C HIS A 262 1.83 7.04 1.92
N ILE A 263 2.91 7.67 1.51
CA ILE A 263 3.81 8.41 2.39
C ILE A 263 3.99 9.85 1.94
N ALA A 264 4.08 10.76 2.91
CA ALA A 264 4.60 12.10 2.74
C ALA A 264 5.91 12.23 3.50
N MET A 265 6.91 12.84 2.89
CA MET A 265 8.27 12.91 3.40
C MET A 265 8.84 14.30 3.16
N SER A 266 9.54 14.87 4.16
CA SER A 266 10.31 16.10 3.97
C SER A 266 11.46 15.89 2.98
N ASP A 267 11.99 16.97 2.44
CA ASP A 267 13.17 16.90 1.56
C ASP A 267 14.44 16.44 2.28
N ASP A 268 14.47 16.47 3.62
CA ASP A 268 15.50 15.84 4.48
C ASP A 268 15.32 14.32 4.62
N ARG A 269 14.29 13.74 4.00
CA ARG A 269 13.94 12.33 3.99
C ARG A 269 13.41 11.81 5.35
N ILE A 270 12.72 12.66 6.09
CA ILE A 270 11.92 12.28 7.27
C ILE A 270 10.47 12.10 6.82
N ILE A 271 9.88 10.94 7.06
CA ILE A 271 8.46 10.67 6.75
C ILE A 271 7.61 11.43 7.76
N THR A 272 6.73 12.31 7.25
CA THR A 272 5.91 13.24 8.05
C THR A 272 4.45 12.79 8.17
N ALA A 273 3.99 11.94 7.25
CA ALA A 273 2.68 11.30 7.30
C ALA A 273 2.71 9.98 6.51
N ALA A 274 1.84 9.04 6.90
CA ALA A 274 1.63 7.82 6.14
C ALA A 274 0.22 7.27 6.35
N THR A 275 -0.35 6.65 5.30
CA THR A 275 -1.64 5.96 5.32
C THR A 275 -1.50 4.62 4.62
N VAL A 276 -1.97 3.54 5.26
CA VAL A 276 -1.98 2.19 4.67
C VAL A 276 -3.36 1.89 4.11
N THR A 277 -3.39 1.41 2.88
CA THR A 277 -4.62 0.98 2.18
C THR A 277 -4.44 -0.40 1.56
N SER A 278 -5.55 -1.00 1.14
CA SER A 278 -5.52 -2.17 0.27
C SER A 278 -4.94 -1.82 -1.11
N GLY A 279 -4.40 -2.82 -1.83
CA GLY A 279 -3.58 -2.63 -3.03
C GLY A 279 -4.26 -1.92 -4.20
N GLU A 280 -5.59 -2.01 -4.33
CA GLU A 280 -6.36 -1.41 -5.42
C GLU A 280 -6.59 0.09 -5.28
N LYS A 281 -6.37 0.66 -4.09
CA LYS A 281 -6.64 2.09 -3.86
C LYS A 281 -5.72 2.98 -4.67
N GLY A 282 -6.30 4.05 -5.25
CA GLY A 282 -5.55 5.06 -5.99
C GLY A 282 -4.75 5.99 -5.08
N ASP A 283 -3.64 6.50 -5.57
CA ASP A 283 -2.71 7.34 -4.80
C ASP A 283 -3.24 8.78 -4.67
N GLY A 284 -3.82 9.33 -5.75
CA GLY A 284 -4.31 10.71 -5.78
C GLY A 284 -5.28 11.08 -4.65
N PRO A 285 -6.31 10.28 -4.34
CA PRO A 285 -7.26 10.56 -3.26
C PRO A 285 -6.64 10.67 -1.86
N GLN A 286 -5.45 10.10 -1.64
CA GLN A 286 -4.78 10.11 -0.34
C GLN A 286 -4.03 11.43 -0.06
N LEU A 287 -3.88 12.30 -1.06
CA LEU A 287 -3.08 13.54 -0.93
C LEU A 287 -3.58 14.44 0.19
N LYS A 288 -4.89 14.64 0.26
CA LYS A 288 -5.50 15.49 1.29
C LYS A 288 -5.12 15.05 2.70
N GLU A 289 -5.28 13.77 2.97
CA GLU A 289 -4.98 13.18 4.27
C GLU A 289 -3.49 13.30 4.61
N LEU A 290 -2.60 13.00 3.65
CA LEU A 290 -1.15 13.10 3.84
C LEU A 290 -0.71 14.55 4.17
N VAL A 291 -1.28 15.54 3.51
CA VAL A 291 -1.00 16.97 3.77
C VAL A 291 -1.51 17.37 5.16
N GLU A 292 -2.76 17.01 5.50
CA GLU A 292 -3.36 17.34 6.79
C GLU A 292 -2.61 16.68 7.95
N GLN A 293 -2.25 15.42 7.83
CA GLN A 293 -1.46 14.70 8.85
C GLN A 293 -0.05 15.29 8.99
N SER A 294 0.64 15.61 7.88
CA SER A 294 1.95 16.26 7.95
C SER A 294 1.89 17.58 8.70
N ARG A 295 0.85 18.39 8.46
CA ARG A 295 0.61 19.64 9.20
C ARG A 295 0.31 19.40 10.68
N LYS A 296 -0.53 18.42 10.99
CA LYS A 296 -0.85 18.00 12.36
C LYS A 296 0.40 17.57 13.12
N ASN A 297 1.34 16.92 12.45
CA ASN A 297 2.62 16.49 13.01
C ASN A 297 3.66 17.63 13.11
N GLY A 298 3.27 18.87 12.87
CA GLY A 298 4.10 20.06 13.08
C GLY A 298 4.85 20.55 11.84
N MET A 299 4.64 19.93 10.66
CA MET A 299 5.26 20.38 9.42
C MET A 299 4.47 21.52 8.78
N GLU A 300 5.12 22.63 8.43
CA GLU A 300 4.54 23.61 7.51
C GLU A 300 4.63 23.08 6.08
N VAL A 301 3.50 23.03 5.35
CA VAL A 301 3.44 22.50 3.99
C VAL A 301 3.04 23.60 3.01
N ASN A 302 4.02 24.09 2.25
CA ASN A 302 3.84 25.11 1.21
C ASN A 302 4.04 24.53 -0.20
N THR A 303 4.78 23.43 -0.33
CA THR A 303 5.04 22.77 -1.61
C THR A 303 4.86 21.26 -1.46
N VAL A 304 4.14 20.66 -2.41
CA VAL A 304 3.92 19.22 -2.49
C VAL A 304 4.43 18.70 -3.84
N ILE A 305 5.34 17.75 -3.80
CA ILE A 305 5.90 17.11 -5.00
C ILE A 305 5.33 15.70 -5.11
N GLY A 306 4.70 15.37 -6.22
CA GLY A 306 4.13 14.05 -6.46
C GLY A 306 4.27 13.60 -7.92
N ASP A 307 3.93 12.34 -8.19
CA ASP A 307 3.83 11.84 -9.55
C ASP A 307 2.52 12.29 -10.23
N THR A 308 2.26 11.80 -11.44
CA THR A 308 1.07 12.17 -12.23
C THR A 308 -0.26 11.74 -11.59
N ALA A 309 -0.25 10.75 -10.69
CA ALA A 309 -1.45 10.29 -9.99
C ALA A 309 -2.04 11.37 -9.08
N TYR A 310 -1.19 12.27 -8.57
CA TYR A 310 -1.62 13.36 -7.68
C TYR A 310 -2.15 14.59 -8.42
N SER A 311 -2.09 14.66 -9.76
CA SER A 311 -2.57 15.80 -10.55
C SER A 311 -4.08 15.80 -10.86
N GLY A 312 -4.88 15.02 -10.13
CA GLY A 312 -6.32 14.99 -10.28
C GLY A 312 -6.98 16.35 -9.98
N SER A 313 -8.14 16.64 -10.58
CA SER A 313 -8.83 17.94 -10.43
C SER A 313 -9.16 18.27 -8.98
N GLU A 314 -9.45 17.28 -8.14
CA GLU A 314 -9.72 17.50 -6.71
C GLU A 314 -8.45 17.99 -5.98
N ASN A 315 -7.30 17.41 -6.30
CA ASN A 315 -6.02 17.80 -5.71
C ASN A 315 -5.55 19.17 -6.22
N LEU A 316 -5.83 19.51 -7.50
CA LEU A 316 -5.54 20.85 -8.02
C LEU A 316 -6.35 21.92 -7.30
N ARG A 317 -7.65 21.66 -7.01
CA ARG A 317 -8.49 22.56 -6.22
C ARG A 317 -8.03 22.65 -4.77
N LEU A 318 -7.65 21.51 -4.17
CA LEU A 318 -7.08 21.50 -2.82
C LEU A 318 -5.82 22.36 -2.72
N ALA A 319 -4.97 22.32 -3.76
CA ALA A 319 -3.76 23.12 -3.84
C ALA A 319 -4.03 24.62 -3.96
N GLU A 320 -5.15 25.02 -4.60
CA GLU A 320 -5.58 26.40 -4.80
C GLU A 320 -6.50 26.93 -3.68
N ASP A 321 -6.66 26.18 -2.57
CA ASP A 321 -7.44 26.65 -1.40
C ASP A 321 -6.85 27.94 -0.83
N GLU A 322 -7.70 28.95 -0.54
CA GLU A 322 -7.26 30.30 -0.14
C GLU A 322 -6.56 30.30 1.23
N GLU A 323 -6.98 29.42 2.15
CA GLU A 323 -6.45 29.39 3.52
C GLU A 323 -5.34 28.37 3.71
N LYS A 324 -5.48 27.22 3.09
CA LYS A 324 -4.62 26.03 3.30
C LYS A 324 -3.99 25.51 2.01
N GLY A 325 -3.93 26.33 0.97
CA GLY A 325 -3.35 25.96 -0.30
C GLY A 325 -1.85 25.69 -0.23
N PHE A 326 -1.33 25.13 -1.30
CA PHE A 326 0.09 24.83 -1.48
C PHE A 326 0.43 24.76 -2.97
N THR A 327 1.70 24.89 -3.31
CA THR A 327 2.16 24.68 -4.68
C THR A 327 2.24 23.19 -4.98
N LEU A 328 1.40 22.67 -5.89
CA LEU A 328 1.43 21.27 -6.31
C LEU A 328 2.37 21.09 -7.52
N VAL A 329 3.46 20.39 -7.30
CA VAL A 329 4.45 20.03 -8.34
C VAL A 329 4.21 18.59 -8.78
N SER A 330 3.19 18.42 -9.61
CA SER A 330 2.79 17.14 -10.22
C SER A 330 2.45 17.36 -11.67
N LYS A 331 2.98 16.53 -12.58
CA LYS A 331 2.67 16.63 -14.01
C LYS A 331 1.25 16.16 -14.27
N LEU A 332 0.52 16.86 -15.13
CA LEU A 332 -0.77 16.39 -15.59
C LEU A 332 -0.62 15.07 -16.35
N HIS A 333 -1.56 14.16 -16.13
CA HIS A 333 -1.61 12.89 -16.84
C HIS A 333 -1.57 13.12 -18.36
N PRO A 334 -0.83 12.33 -19.16
CA PRO A 334 -0.71 12.51 -20.62
C PRO A 334 -2.04 12.61 -21.35
N ALA A 335 -3.05 11.87 -20.95
CA ALA A 335 -4.40 11.95 -21.52
C ALA A 335 -5.04 13.36 -21.40
N ILE A 336 -4.64 14.15 -20.39
CA ILE A 336 -5.11 15.53 -20.17
C ILE A 336 -4.17 16.53 -20.86
N SER A 337 -2.85 16.29 -20.80
CA SER A 337 -1.85 17.23 -21.30
C SER A 337 -1.69 17.20 -22.84
N HIS A 338 -1.68 16.01 -23.46
CA HIS A 338 -1.37 15.87 -24.89
C HIS A 338 -2.41 15.07 -25.68
N GLY A 339 -3.29 14.32 -25.01
CA GLY A 339 -3.94 13.16 -25.59
C GLY A 339 -2.91 12.02 -25.80
N LEU A 340 -3.39 10.80 -25.97
CA LEU A 340 -2.52 9.61 -26.17
C LEU A 340 -2.08 9.42 -27.63
N ARG A 341 -2.00 10.51 -28.42
CA ARG A 341 -1.75 10.43 -29.86
C ARG A 341 -0.38 10.95 -30.27
N LYS A 342 0.24 10.27 -31.23
CA LYS A 342 1.46 10.72 -31.88
C LYS A 342 1.20 11.98 -32.73
N ASP A 343 2.22 12.81 -32.94
CA ASP A 343 2.08 14.05 -33.72
C ASP A 343 1.62 13.77 -35.16
N GLU A 344 1.97 12.63 -35.73
CA GLU A 344 1.61 12.19 -37.07
C GLU A 344 0.12 11.89 -37.25
N ASP A 345 -0.59 11.60 -36.13
CA ASP A 345 -2.01 11.27 -36.11
C ASP A 345 -2.90 12.44 -35.69
N LYS A 346 -2.34 13.64 -35.63
CA LYS A 346 -3.11 14.84 -35.25
C LYS A 346 -4.07 15.26 -36.33
N PHE A 347 -5.23 15.68 -35.87
CA PHE A 347 -6.30 16.26 -36.67
C PHE A 347 -6.16 17.78 -36.60
N ASP A 348 -6.29 18.48 -37.73
CA ASP A 348 -6.18 19.92 -37.78
C ASP A 348 -7.50 20.58 -37.40
N TYR A 349 -7.42 21.64 -36.60
CA TYR A 349 -8.61 22.37 -36.18
C TYR A 349 -8.91 23.53 -37.14
N ASN A 350 -10.03 23.42 -37.88
CA ASN A 350 -10.53 24.51 -38.70
C ASN A 350 -11.29 25.50 -37.77
N LYS A 351 -10.72 26.68 -37.59
CA LYS A 351 -11.26 27.72 -36.71
C LYS A 351 -12.60 28.27 -37.17
N ASP A 352 -12.77 28.42 -38.52
CA ASP A 352 -13.95 29.02 -39.11
C ASP A 352 -15.17 28.09 -38.99
N ALA A 353 -14.96 26.79 -39.21
CA ALA A 353 -16.01 25.79 -39.06
C ALA A 353 -16.20 25.33 -37.59
N GLY A 354 -15.24 25.58 -36.71
CA GLY A 354 -15.24 25.09 -35.34
C GLY A 354 -15.17 23.55 -35.25
N MET A 355 -14.57 22.91 -36.25
CA MET A 355 -14.52 21.45 -36.44
C MET A 355 -13.09 20.98 -36.71
N PHE A 356 -12.82 19.70 -36.44
CA PHE A 356 -11.57 19.06 -36.79
C PHE A 356 -11.60 18.45 -38.19
N VAL A 357 -10.46 18.55 -38.89
CA VAL A 357 -10.20 17.92 -40.18
C VAL A 357 -9.19 16.79 -39.95
N CYS A 358 -9.48 15.60 -40.46
CA CYS A 358 -8.57 14.44 -40.33
C CYS A 358 -7.40 14.55 -41.29
N PRO A 359 -6.30 13.77 -41.13
CA PRO A 359 -5.13 13.80 -42.02
C PRO A 359 -5.44 13.43 -43.48
N ALA A 360 -6.61 12.86 -43.77
CA ALA A 360 -7.08 12.61 -45.13
C ALA A 360 -7.96 13.74 -45.69
N GLY A 361 -8.04 14.89 -45.03
CA GLY A 361 -8.78 16.08 -45.47
C GLY A 361 -10.30 16.05 -45.22
N HIS A 362 -10.83 15.08 -44.49
CA HIS A 362 -12.26 15.03 -44.16
C HIS A 362 -12.55 15.79 -42.89
N MET A 363 -13.53 16.71 -42.94
CA MET A 363 -14.01 17.47 -41.79
C MET A 363 -15.02 16.66 -41.00
N ALA A 364 -15.01 16.82 -39.67
CA ALA A 364 -16.04 16.27 -38.78
C ALA A 364 -17.43 16.80 -39.13
N ILE A 365 -18.44 15.96 -39.06
CA ILE A 365 -19.83 16.30 -39.43
C ILE A 365 -20.66 16.79 -38.25
N ARG A 366 -20.25 16.47 -37.03
CA ARG A 366 -20.86 16.93 -35.79
C ARG A 366 -19.89 16.87 -34.62
N LYS A 367 -20.21 17.57 -33.53
CA LYS A 367 -19.48 17.49 -32.27
C LYS A 367 -20.46 17.35 -31.11
N ALA A 368 -20.02 16.67 -30.06
CA ALA A 368 -20.77 16.51 -28.81
C ALA A 368 -19.83 16.55 -27.60
N ARG A 369 -20.31 17.16 -26.53
CA ARG A 369 -19.63 17.17 -25.25
C ARG A 369 -19.96 15.86 -24.52
N GLN A 370 -18.94 15.15 -24.07
CA GLN A 370 -19.05 13.91 -23.30
C GLN A 370 -18.49 14.11 -21.89
N GLY A 371 -19.03 13.36 -20.92
CA GLY A 371 -18.71 13.46 -19.50
C GLY A 371 -19.77 14.23 -18.71
N LYS A 372 -19.90 13.89 -17.42
CA LYS A 372 -20.86 14.52 -16.52
C LYS A 372 -20.46 15.96 -16.22
N LYS A 373 -21.47 16.86 -16.06
CA LYS A 373 -21.24 18.29 -15.77
C LYS A 373 -20.90 18.60 -14.30
N ASP A 374 -20.90 17.58 -13.44
CA ASP A 374 -20.70 17.72 -11.99
C ASP A 374 -19.24 18.07 -11.56
N GLY A 375 -18.35 18.27 -12.51
CA GLY A 375 -16.97 18.64 -12.27
C GLY A 375 -16.09 17.54 -11.69
N LYS A 376 -16.66 16.36 -11.38
CA LYS A 376 -15.90 15.21 -10.83
C LYS A 376 -15.21 14.39 -11.91
N TRP A 377 -15.62 14.52 -13.18
CA TRP A 377 -15.12 13.74 -14.29
C TRP A 377 -14.50 14.62 -15.36
N ASN A 378 -13.42 14.11 -15.98
CA ASN A 378 -12.82 14.78 -17.12
C ASN A 378 -13.80 14.80 -18.28
N GLN A 379 -14.09 15.99 -18.80
CA GLN A 379 -14.97 16.17 -19.94
C GLN A 379 -14.16 16.14 -21.24
N SER A 380 -14.77 15.65 -22.31
CA SER A 380 -14.19 15.68 -23.65
C SER A 380 -15.15 16.24 -24.68
N MET A 381 -14.61 16.92 -25.67
CA MET A 381 -15.34 17.28 -26.89
C MET A 381 -15.04 16.21 -27.93
N THR A 382 -16.06 15.48 -28.32
CA THR A 382 -15.94 14.41 -29.32
C THR A 382 -16.49 14.89 -30.65
N TYR A 383 -15.66 14.80 -31.67
CA TYR A 383 -15.96 15.12 -33.05
C TYR A 383 -16.22 13.83 -33.82
N PHE A 384 -17.30 13.78 -34.58
CA PHE A 384 -17.75 12.61 -35.33
C PHE A 384 -17.50 12.82 -36.81
N PHE A 385 -16.97 11.80 -37.47
CA PHE A 385 -16.64 11.81 -38.90
C PHE A 385 -17.62 10.90 -39.68
N ASP A 386 -17.77 11.21 -40.95
CA ASP A 386 -18.57 10.41 -41.85
C ASP A 386 -17.93 9.04 -42.07
N ILE A 387 -18.62 8.00 -41.58
CA ILE A 387 -18.12 6.65 -41.58
C ILE A 387 -17.97 6.07 -43.01
N GLU A 388 -18.82 6.49 -43.94
CA GLU A 388 -18.79 6.00 -45.33
C GLU A 388 -17.48 6.49 -46.01
N LYS A 389 -17.09 7.71 -45.74
CA LYS A 389 -15.81 8.24 -46.21
C LYS A 389 -14.62 7.54 -45.54
N CYS A 390 -14.75 7.09 -44.29
CA CYS A 390 -13.70 6.35 -43.58
C CYS A 390 -13.51 4.93 -44.14
N LYS A 391 -14.56 4.27 -44.61
CA LYS A 391 -14.51 2.93 -45.22
C LYS A 391 -13.65 2.90 -46.50
N THR A 392 -13.71 3.96 -47.30
CA THR A 392 -13.03 4.06 -48.58
C THR A 392 -11.76 4.92 -48.52
N CYS A 393 -11.36 5.35 -47.35
CA CYS A 393 -10.23 6.26 -47.13
C CYS A 393 -8.89 5.60 -47.46
N SER A 394 -8.01 6.31 -48.17
CA SER A 394 -6.64 5.85 -48.46
C SER A 394 -5.76 5.66 -47.24
N ARG A 395 -6.09 6.36 -46.11
CA ARG A 395 -5.43 6.24 -44.81
C ARG A 395 -6.25 5.43 -43.79
N ARG A 396 -7.05 4.47 -44.27
CA ARG A 396 -7.91 3.67 -43.35
C ARG A 396 -7.11 2.74 -42.43
N GLU A 397 -5.96 2.28 -42.87
CA GLU A 397 -5.10 1.37 -42.14
C GLU A 397 -4.57 2.04 -40.86
N GLY A 398 -4.77 1.43 -39.70
CA GLY A 398 -4.46 2.01 -38.40
C GLY A 398 -5.41 3.13 -37.91
N CYS A 399 -6.26 3.69 -38.82
CA CYS A 399 -7.22 4.75 -38.46
C CYS A 399 -8.67 4.24 -38.35
N TYR A 400 -9.14 3.40 -39.26
CA TYR A 400 -10.50 2.85 -39.30
C TYR A 400 -10.49 1.36 -38.91
N LYS A 401 -11.37 0.99 -37.99
CA LYS A 401 -11.59 -0.41 -37.65
C LYS A 401 -12.77 -0.97 -38.45
N GLU A 402 -12.58 -2.05 -39.17
CA GLU A 402 -13.60 -2.68 -39.97
C GLU A 402 -14.82 -3.05 -39.11
N GLY A 403 -16.03 -2.76 -39.62
CA GLY A 403 -17.30 -2.95 -38.88
C GLY A 403 -17.61 -1.84 -37.85
N ALA A 404 -16.76 -0.85 -37.68
CA ALA A 404 -17.04 0.26 -36.76
C ALA A 404 -18.26 1.07 -37.20
N LYS A 405 -19.17 1.36 -36.25
CA LYS A 405 -20.40 2.16 -36.50
C LYS A 405 -20.14 3.68 -36.50
N SER A 406 -19.00 4.12 -36.03
CA SER A 406 -18.61 5.54 -35.98
C SER A 406 -17.10 5.71 -35.95
N LYS A 407 -16.61 6.81 -36.53
CA LYS A 407 -15.23 7.30 -36.35
C LYS A 407 -15.28 8.59 -35.56
N THR A 408 -14.53 8.66 -34.47
CA THR A 408 -14.51 9.81 -33.58
C THR A 408 -13.10 10.31 -33.33
N TYR A 409 -13.02 11.61 -33.00
CA TYR A 409 -11.83 12.27 -32.49
C TYR A 409 -12.22 13.06 -31.25
N SER A 410 -11.68 12.69 -30.09
CA SER A 410 -12.02 13.33 -28.81
C SER A 410 -10.83 14.13 -28.29
N ILE A 411 -11.10 15.35 -27.83
CA ILE A 411 -10.13 16.19 -27.14
C ILE A 411 -10.61 16.44 -25.71
N PRO A 412 -9.72 16.39 -24.70
CA PRO A 412 -10.10 16.70 -23.34
C PRO A 412 -10.44 18.19 -23.21
N ILE A 413 -11.53 18.50 -22.48
CA ILE A 413 -11.89 19.87 -22.08
C ILE A 413 -11.20 20.12 -20.75
N ARG A 414 -10.15 20.93 -20.76
CA ARG A 414 -9.41 21.30 -19.56
C ARG A 414 -10.19 22.34 -18.77
N ASN A 415 -10.29 22.16 -17.46
CA ASN A 415 -10.77 23.18 -16.54
C ASN A 415 -9.68 24.27 -16.31
N GLU A 416 -9.99 25.31 -15.59
CA GLU A 416 -9.06 26.43 -15.40
C GLU A 416 -7.85 26.02 -14.54
N GLU A 417 -8.05 25.15 -13.56
CA GLU A 417 -6.98 24.62 -12.70
C GLU A 417 -5.99 23.80 -13.55
N GLN A 418 -6.49 22.94 -14.45
CA GLN A 418 -5.66 22.16 -15.36
C GLN A 418 -4.89 23.05 -16.35
N LYS A 419 -5.48 24.14 -16.80
CA LYS A 419 -4.79 25.11 -17.69
C LYS A 419 -3.65 25.81 -16.95
N ARG A 420 -3.89 26.26 -15.72
CA ARG A 420 -2.85 26.86 -14.86
C ARG A 420 -1.72 25.86 -14.59
N GLN A 421 -2.06 24.64 -14.21
CA GLN A 421 -1.08 23.59 -13.98
C GLN A 421 -0.27 23.26 -15.24
N LEU A 422 -0.89 23.25 -16.42
CA LEU A 422 -0.20 23.06 -17.69
C LEU A 422 0.79 24.20 -18.00
N GLY A 423 0.44 25.43 -17.65
CA GLY A 423 1.34 26.59 -17.71
C GLY A 423 2.51 26.44 -16.75
N PHE A 424 2.22 26.13 -15.48
CA PHE A 424 3.21 25.98 -14.44
C PHE A 424 4.22 24.87 -14.73
N GLN A 425 3.79 23.71 -15.20
CA GLN A 425 4.70 22.58 -15.50
C GLN A 425 5.71 22.87 -16.63
N LYS A 426 5.52 23.95 -17.41
CA LYS A 426 6.48 24.40 -18.44
C LYS A 426 7.56 25.31 -17.86
N SER A 427 7.34 25.89 -16.68
CA SER A 427 8.28 26.81 -16.03
C SER A 427 9.57 26.13 -15.62
N GLN A 428 10.64 26.91 -15.46
CA GLN A 428 11.91 26.41 -14.94
C GLN A 428 11.80 26.04 -13.47
N GLU A 429 11.04 26.83 -12.70
CA GLU A 429 10.75 26.57 -11.29
C GLU A 429 10.16 25.17 -11.07
N PHE A 430 9.11 24.80 -11.82
CA PHE A 430 8.53 23.46 -11.76
C PHE A 430 9.57 22.38 -12.00
N LYS A 431 10.40 22.54 -13.04
CA LYS A 431 11.42 21.54 -13.41
C LYS A 431 12.47 21.35 -12.33
N ASP A 432 12.88 22.42 -11.68
CA ASP A 432 13.91 22.37 -10.63
C ASP A 432 13.37 21.72 -9.36
N ILE A 433 12.13 22.03 -8.95
CA ILE A 433 11.47 21.42 -7.81
C ILE A 433 11.17 19.94 -8.08
N ALA A 434 10.62 19.61 -9.26
CA ALA A 434 10.25 18.25 -9.64
C ALA A 434 11.45 17.28 -9.65
N ARG A 435 12.67 17.77 -9.85
CA ARG A 435 13.89 16.95 -9.77
C ARG A 435 14.09 16.31 -8.40
N GLN A 436 13.54 16.88 -7.32
CA GLN A 436 13.71 16.35 -5.97
C GLN A 436 12.92 15.07 -5.71
N ARG A 437 12.02 14.68 -6.63
CA ARG A 437 11.17 13.49 -6.48
C ARG A 437 11.97 12.19 -6.29
N TYR A 438 13.19 12.08 -6.85
CA TYR A 438 14.04 10.90 -6.66
C TYR A 438 14.32 10.55 -5.18
N LYS A 439 14.23 11.55 -4.29
CA LYS A 439 14.47 11.35 -2.84
C LYS A 439 13.49 10.36 -2.21
N ILE A 440 12.22 10.38 -2.68
CA ILE A 440 11.20 9.46 -2.15
C ILE A 440 11.35 8.05 -2.72
N GLU A 441 11.80 7.92 -3.96
CA GLU A 441 12.13 6.62 -4.56
C GLU A 441 13.24 5.92 -3.77
N ALA A 442 14.28 6.69 -3.39
CA ALA A 442 15.35 6.19 -2.52
C ALA A 442 14.85 5.81 -1.11
N LYS A 443 13.86 6.54 -0.56
CA LYS A 443 13.24 6.19 0.73
C LYS A 443 12.39 4.91 0.61
N ASN A 444 11.62 4.76 -0.45
CA ASN A 444 10.86 3.55 -0.72
C ASN A 444 11.76 2.31 -0.85
N ALA A 445 12.91 2.46 -1.52
CA ALA A 445 13.91 1.39 -1.59
C ALA A 445 14.52 1.07 -0.22
N GLU A 446 14.83 2.09 0.61
CA GLU A 446 15.32 1.93 1.97
C GLU A 446 14.32 1.13 2.83
N LEU A 447 13.02 1.48 2.81
CA LEU A 447 11.99 0.77 3.57
C LEU A 447 11.93 -0.71 3.19
N LYS A 448 12.02 -1.03 1.91
CA LYS A 448 11.95 -2.41 1.42
C LYS A 448 13.22 -3.20 1.68
N GLN A 449 14.38 -2.66 1.36
CA GLN A 449 15.65 -3.39 1.36
C GLN A 449 16.30 -3.47 2.75
N VAL A 450 16.07 -2.46 3.60
CA VAL A 450 16.72 -2.40 4.93
C VAL A 450 15.79 -2.92 6.02
N TYR A 451 14.47 -2.79 5.84
CA TYR A 451 13.49 -3.12 6.88
C TYR A 451 12.49 -4.20 6.47
N GLY A 452 12.70 -4.86 5.32
CA GLY A 452 11.82 -5.93 4.85
C GLY A 452 10.38 -5.50 4.57
N TYR A 453 10.14 -4.21 4.24
CA TYR A 453 8.79 -3.66 4.02
C TYR A 453 8.19 -4.02 2.65
N ASP A 454 8.82 -4.90 1.90
CA ASP A 454 8.31 -5.47 0.64
C ASP A 454 7.29 -6.59 0.88
N LYS A 455 7.29 -7.22 2.08
CA LYS A 455 6.38 -8.30 2.46
C LYS A 455 5.65 -8.02 3.77
N ALA A 456 4.35 -8.34 3.81
CA ALA A 456 3.56 -8.27 5.02
C ALA A 456 3.93 -9.40 6.00
N LEU A 457 4.19 -9.04 7.25
CA LEU A 457 4.54 -10.01 8.31
C LEU A 457 3.29 -10.63 8.96
N SER A 458 2.13 -10.00 8.81
CA SER A 458 0.84 -10.43 9.36
C SER A 458 -0.27 -10.25 8.33
N TYR A 459 -1.48 -10.68 8.66
CA TYR A 459 -2.69 -10.47 7.88
C TYR A 459 -3.43 -9.22 8.33
N GLY A 460 -4.20 -8.63 7.42
CA GLY A 460 -5.10 -7.52 7.69
C GLY A 460 -4.44 -6.13 7.70
N LEU A 461 -5.28 -5.12 7.52
CA LEU A 461 -4.84 -3.71 7.51
C LEU A 461 -4.18 -3.31 8.83
N ASP A 462 -4.73 -3.72 9.98
CA ASP A 462 -4.17 -3.39 11.30
C ASP A 462 -2.75 -3.94 11.48
N GLY A 463 -2.53 -5.18 11.02
CA GLY A 463 -1.19 -5.78 11.04
C GLY A 463 -0.21 -5.03 10.15
N MET A 464 -0.67 -4.57 8.98
CA MET A 464 0.14 -3.80 8.05
C MET A 464 0.40 -2.36 8.55
N GLN A 465 -0.58 -1.72 9.19
CA GLN A 465 -0.41 -0.43 9.85
C GLN A 465 0.63 -0.50 10.97
N MET A 466 0.57 -1.54 11.81
CA MET A 466 1.56 -1.75 12.88
C MET A 466 2.96 -1.97 12.31
N GLN A 467 3.11 -2.79 11.26
CA GLN A 467 4.40 -2.99 10.58
C GLN A 467 4.91 -1.68 10.00
N GLY A 468 4.05 -0.92 9.32
CA GLY A 468 4.38 0.40 8.77
C GLY A 468 4.82 1.40 9.84
N ALA A 469 4.08 1.48 10.94
CA ALA A 469 4.39 2.36 12.07
C ALA A 469 5.81 2.13 12.62
N MET A 470 6.14 0.87 12.91
CA MET A 470 7.45 0.49 13.44
C MET A 470 8.56 0.72 12.42
N THR A 471 8.32 0.39 11.16
CA THR A 471 9.30 0.57 10.07
C THR A 471 9.60 2.04 9.82
N ILE A 472 8.57 2.88 9.73
CA ILE A 472 8.72 4.33 9.51
C ILE A 472 9.42 4.98 10.70
N PHE A 473 9.04 4.62 11.92
CA PHE A 473 9.70 5.14 13.11
C PHE A 473 11.19 4.79 13.13
N ALA A 474 11.54 3.53 12.91
CA ALA A 474 12.94 3.09 12.84
C ALA A 474 13.74 3.83 11.75
N ALA A 475 13.13 4.00 10.55
CA ALA A 475 13.76 4.70 9.44
C ALA A 475 13.95 6.19 9.72
N ASN A 476 12.95 6.85 10.35
CA ASN A 476 13.05 8.25 10.74
C ASN A 476 14.13 8.45 11.83
N ILE A 477 14.13 7.66 12.89
CA ILE A 477 15.13 7.76 13.97
C ILE A 477 16.56 7.55 13.45
N LYS A 478 16.79 6.53 12.62
CA LYS A 478 18.11 6.32 12.00
C LYS A 478 18.50 7.48 11.07
N ARG A 479 17.54 8.08 10.37
CA ARG A 479 17.80 9.25 9.52
C ARG A 479 18.16 10.47 10.36
N ILE A 480 17.44 10.72 11.45
CA ILE A 480 17.74 11.80 12.41
C ILE A 480 19.17 11.64 12.95
N LEU A 481 19.51 10.45 13.44
CA LEU A 481 20.87 10.17 13.96
C LEU A 481 21.98 10.36 12.90
N LYS A 482 21.66 10.23 11.62
CA LYS A 482 22.61 10.47 10.54
C LYS A 482 22.79 11.96 10.24
N LEU A 483 21.79 12.78 10.54
CA LEU A 483 21.78 14.22 10.26
C LEU A 483 22.15 15.09 11.47
N SER A 484 22.08 14.51 12.70
CA SER A 484 22.60 15.10 13.95
C SER A 484 24.10 14.83 14.09
#